data_1c868e9e9dfd0632eed009f24e2df7fa
#
_entry.id   1c868e9e9dfd0632eed009f24e2df7fa
#
_cell.length_a   1.000
_cell.length_b   1.000
_cell.length_c   1.000
_cell.angle_alpha   90.00
_cell.angle_beta   90.00
_cell.angle_gamma   90.00
#
_symmetry.space_group_name_H-M   'P 1'
#
loop_
_entity.id
_entity.type
_entity.pdbx_description
1 polymer ?
#
loop_
_entity_poly.entity_id
_entity_poly.type
_entity_poly.pdbx_seq_one_letter_code
_entity_poly.pdbx_strand_id
1 'polypeptide(L)'
;GVLIEVLLMQVDIRPFKLSDAGELQRAVLNSVGHIGPWLDWCTPSYVLKDAQDWVAESMALWQQGRAFRWVMLAEDKQQILGSVEVEVPTLEAPVGRMGYWVRHNATGKGVCSQGAAQALDWAFKSLGLQRVELFIQPANQASIRVALKLGAEFLDEQNNEIVYRGESRLSNRYVVKPEGLPWVDLLPARRRWPLTPEYAEGTGDRLPVHPKNIYEFSISSKKS
;
A
#
# COMPACT_ATOMS: atom_id res chain seq x y z
N GLY A 1 -10.82 36.41 0.14
CA GLY A 1 -9.91 35.32 0.29
C GLY A 1 -9.79 34.56 -1.03
N VAL A 2 -8.62 34.60 -1.66
CA VAL A 2 -8.33 33.82 -2.84
C VAL A 2 -8.26 32.36 -2.36
N LEU A 3 -9.25 31.53 -2.73
CA LEU A 3 -9.13 30.10 -2.67
C LEU A 3 -7.98 29.72 -3.61
N ILE A 4 -6.81 29.46 -3.03
CA ILE A 4 -5.77 28.74 -3.73
C ILE A 4 -6.32 27.32 -3.86
N GLU A 5 -6.94 27.01 -4.99
CA GLU A 5 -7.10 25.64 -5.42
C GLU A 5 -5.68 25.07 -5.54
N VAL A 6 -5.25 24.37 -4.51
CA VAL A 6 -4.09 23.50 -4.64
C VAL A 6 -4.54 22.44 -5.63
N LEU A 7 -4.08 22.53 -6.87
CA LEU A 7 -4.26 21.50 -7.89
C LEU A 7 -3.56 20.25 -7.39
N LEU A 8 -4.31 19.45 -6.64
CA LEU A 8 -3.86 18.11 -6.25
C LEU A 8 -3.75 17.29 -7.54
N MET A 9 -2.63 16.58 -7.69
CA MET A 9 -2.47 15.63 -8.78
C MET A 9 -3.59 14.59 -8.69
N GLN A 10 -4.31 14.36 -9.78
CA GLN A 10 -5.33 13.30 -9.85
C GLN A 10 -4.67 11.94 -9.84
N VAL A 11 -5.11 11.09 -8.93
CA VAL A 11 -4.57 9.74 -8.73
C VAL A 11 -5.64 8.71 -8.99
N ASP A 12 -5.36 7.80 -9.89
CA ASP A 12 -6.17 6.61 -10.13
C ASP A 12 -5.50 5.41 -9.44
N ILE A 13 -6.29 4.50 -8.90
CA ILE A 13 -5.77 3.24 -8.37
C ILE A 13 -6.48 2.05 -9.01
N ARG A 14 -5.78 0.96 -9.13
CA ARG A 14 -6.29 -0.35 -9.55
C ARG A 14 -5.43 -1.48 -9.00
N PRO A 15 -5.93 -2.72 -8.97
CA PRO A 15 -5.09 -3.87 -8.67
C PRO A 15 -3.91 -3.99 -9.64
N PHE A 16 -2.81 -4.57 -9.17
CA PHE A 16 -1.66 -4.86 -10.00
C PHE A 16 -1.98 -5.92 -11.08
N LYS A 17 -1.34 -5.79 -12.23
CA LYS A 17 -1.34 -6.78 -13.32
C LYS A 17 0.09 -7.06 -13.77
N LEU A 18 0.32 -8.22 -14.39
CA LEU A 18 1.69 -8.67 -14.73
C LEU A 18 2.47 -7.67 -15.58
N SER A 19 1.80 -6.94 -16.47
CA SER A 19 2.44 -5.91 -17.29
C SER A 19 2.95 -4.68 -16.52
N ASP A 20 2.63 -4.56 -15.24
CA ASP A 20 3.11 -3.45 -14.40
C ASP A 20 4.57 -3.60 -13.97
N ALA A 21 5.14 -4.80 -14.05
CA ALA A 21 6.43 -5.10 -13.44
C ALA A 21 7.57 -4.19 -13.92
N GLY A 22 7.65 -3.88 -15.21
CA GLY A 22 8.69 -3.02 -15.74
C GLY A 22 8.64 -1.60 -15.21
N GLU A 23 7.47 -0.98 -15.19
CA GLU A 23 7.28 0.38 -14.64
C GLU A 23 7.40 0.39 -13.12
N LEU A 24 6.96 -0.66 -12.43
CA LEU A 24 7.16 -0.81 -10.99
C LEU A 24 8.65 -0.82 -10.64
N GLN A 25 9.46 -1.57 -11.38
CA GLN A 25 10.92 -1.56 -11.18
C GLN A 25 11.49 -0.14 -11.31
N ARG A 26 11.10 0.60 -12.34
CA ARG A 26 11.55 1.98 -12.54
C ARG A 26 11.14 2.89 -11.38
N ALA A 27 9.90 2.79 -10.93
CA ALA A 27 9.39 3.56 -9.81
C ALA A 27 10.15 3.28 -8.51
N VAL A 28 10.45 2.01 -8.23
CA VAL A 28 11.22 1.60 -7.06
C VAL A 28 12.65 2.13 -7.13
N LEU A 29 13.33 1.96 -8.26
CA LEU A 29 14.72 2.44 -8.42
C LEU A 29 14.84 3.95 -8.29
N ASN A 30 13.83 4.71 -8.75
CA ASN A 30 13.78 6.16 -8.56
C ASN A 30 13.51 6.59 -7.11
N SER A 31 13.17 5.66 -6.25
CA SER A 31 12.69 5.95 -4.90
C SER A 31 13.64 5.48 -3.80
N VAL A 32 14.79 4.91 -4.16
CA VAL A 32 15.75 4.33 -3.22
C VAL A 32 16.18 5.32 -2.13
N GLY A 33 16.43 6.59 -2.50
CA GLY A 33 16.95 7.59 -1.56
C GLY A 33 15.95 7.97 -0.46
N HIS A 34 14.65 8.03 -0.76
CA HIS A 34 13.65 8.49 0.21
C HIS A 34 12.78 7.34 0.78
N ILE A 35 12.65 6.23 0.07
CA ILE A 35 11.91 5.05 0.54
C ILE A 35 12.82 4.03 1.22
N GLY A 36 14.04 3.85 0.71
CA GLY A 36 15.00 2.87 1.24
C GLY A 36 15.25 2.96 2.74
N PRO A 37 15.33 4.15 3.36
CA PRO A 37 15.46 4.26 4.82
C PRO A 37 14.33 3.65 5.64
N TRP A 38 13.15 3.48 5.04
CA TRP A 38 11.94 2.97 5.72
C TRP A 38 11.55 1.56 5.28
N LEU A 39 11.83 1.22 4.03
CA LEU A 39 11.50 -0.07 3.42
C LEU A 39 12.79 -0.71 2.91
N ASP A 40 13.27 -1.75 3.57
CA ASP A 40 14.57 -2.37 3.34
C ASP A 40 14.70 -3.11 2.00
N TRP A 41 13.60 -3.43 1.35
CA TRP A 41 13.57 -4.02 0.02
C TRP A 41 13.81 -2.97 -1.10
N CYS A 42 13.63 -1.69 -0.82
CA CYS A 42 13.85 -0.61 -1.78
C CYS A 42 15.35 -0.24 -1.83
N THR A 43 16.08 -0.94 -2.65
CA THR A 43 17.54 -0.81 -2.80
C THR A 43 17.93 -0.70 -4.27
N PRO A 44 19.15 -0.21 -4.59
CA PRO A 44 19.65 -0.18 -5.97
C PRO A 44 19.73 -1.54 -6.66
N SER A 45 19.72 -2.63 -5.89
CA SER A 45 19.74 -4.01 -6.41
C SER A 45 18.34 -4.58 -6.69
N TYR A 46 17.29 -3.76 -6.64
CA TYR A 46 15.95 -4.17 -7.03
C TYR A 46 15.91 -4.42 -8.54
N VAL A 47 15.64 -5.66 -8.93
CA VAL A 47 15.66 -6.11 -10.33
C VAL A 47 14.25 -6.39 -10.86
N LEU A 48 14.12 -6.56 -12.16
CA LEU A 48 12.82 -6.85 -12.80
C LEU A 48 12.13 -8.06 -12.19
N LYS A 49 12.88 -9.11 -11.87
CA LYS A 49 12.33 -10.30 -11.22
C LYS A 49 11.68 -9.99 -9.88
N ASP A 50 12.25 -9.09 -9.08
CA ASP A 50 11.66 -8.66 -7.81
C ASP A 50 10.29 -8.02 -8.03
N ALA A 51 10.17 -7.18 -9.05
CA ALA A 51 8.90 -6.56 -9.43
C ALA A 51 7.88 -7.58 -9.96
N GLN A 52 8.33 -8.53 -10.78
CA GLN A 52 7.47 -9.61 -11.28
C GLN A 52 6.95 -10.49 -10.13
N ASP A 53 7.81 -10.85 -9.19
CA ASP A 53 7.43 -11.64 -8.01
C ASP A 53 6.44 -10.89 -7.12
N TRP A 54 6.66 -9.60 -6.90
CA TRP A 54 5.74 -8.74 -6.15
C TRP A 54 4.36 -8.69 -6.80
N VAL A 55 4.28 -8.49 -8.10
CA VAL A 55 3.01 -8.43 -8.84
C VAL A 55 2.29 -9.77 -8.78
N ALA A 56 2.99 -10.87 -9.04
CA ALA A 56 2.41 -12.21 -8.97
C ALA A 56 1.88 -12.54 -7.58
N GLU A 57 2.64 -12.22 -6.54
CA GLU A 57 2.20 -12.36 -5.14
C GLU A 57 0.97 -11.49 -4.84
N SER A 58 0.96 -10.25 -5.31
CA SER A 58 -0.17 -9.33 -5.11
C SER A 58 -1.47 -9.89 -5.71
N MET A 59 -1.40 -10.48 -6.89
CA MET A 59 -2.53 -11.13 -7.54
C MET A 59 -3.03 -12.35 -6.74
N ALA A 60 -2.11 -13.19 -6.26
CA ALA A 60 -2.43 -14.37 -5.47
C ALA A 60 -3.05 -14.01 -4.11
N LEU A 61 -2.52 -13.02 -3.41
CA LEU A 61 -3.04 -12.56 -2.12
C LEU A 61 -4.44 -11.95 -2.23
N TRP A 62 -4.70 -11.22 -3.31
CA TRP A 62 -6.04 -10.69 -3.59
C TRP A 62 -7.07 -11.80 -3.75
N GLN A 63 -6.74 -12.81 -4.57
CA GLN A 63 -7.63 -13.97 -4.77
C GLN A 63 -7.91 -14.73 -3.48
N GLN A 64 -6.98 -14.72 -2.54
CA GLN A 64 -7.12 -15.38 -1.25
C GLN A 64 -7.83 -14.51 -0.20
N GLY A 65 -8.11 -13.25 -0.52
CA GLY A 65 -8.73 -12.31 0.41
C GLY A 65 -7.81 -11.91 1.59
N ARG A 66 -6.48 -11.98 1.42
CA ARG A 66 -5.51 -11.80 2.50
C ARG A 66 -4.82 -10.44 2.48
N ALA A 67 -4.52 -9.94 1.28
CA ALA A 67 -3.98 -8.61 1.10
C ALA A 67 -4.44 -8.05 -0.24
N PHE A 68 -4.76 -6.78 -0.23
CA PHE A 68 -5.28 -6.04 -1.37
C PHE A 68 -4.29 -4.93 -1.68
N ARG A 69 -3.58 -5.07 -2.81
CA ARG A 69 -2.53 -4.17 -3.24
C ARG A 69 -2.95 -3.46 -4.51
N TRP A 70 -2.92 -2.13 -4.48
CA TRP A 70 -3.23 -1.28 -5.62
C TRP A 70 -1.98 -0.56 -6.09
N VAL A 71 -1.87 -0.42 -7.38
CA VAL A 71 -0.96 0.52 -8.00
C VAL A 71 -1.60 1.90 -8.03
N MET A 72 -0.86 2.93 -7.67
CA MET A 72 -1.26 4.33 -7.83
C MET A 72 -0.70 4.86 -9.14
N LEU A 73 -1.56 5.41 -9.99
CA LEU A 73 -1.25 5.82 -11.35
C LEU A 73 -1.47 7.32 -11.52
N ALA A 74 -0.61 7.94 -12.33
CA ALA A 74 -0.84 9.27 -12.86
C ALA A 74 -2.08 9.30 -13.77
N GLU A 75 -2.57 10.49 -14.08
CA GLU A 75 -3.75 10.71 -14.92
C GLU A 75 -3.63 10.05 -16.30
N ASP A 76 -2.43 10.00 -16.87
CA ASP A 76 -2.14 9.29 -18.14
C ASP A 76 -2.21 7.77 -18.02
N LYS A 77 -2.32 7.25 -16.79
CA LYS A 77 -2.39 5.81 -16.44
C LYS A 77 -1.18 4.98 -16.89
N GLN A 78 -0.07 5.61 -17.20
CA GLN A 78 1.17 4.95 -17.63
C GLN A 78 2.23 4.98 -16.55
N GLN A 79 2.39 6.11 -15.86
CA GLN A 79 3.37 6.23 -14.80
C GLN A 79 2.84 5.70 -13.49
N ILE A 80 3.57 4.75 -12.91
CA ILE A 80 3.32 4.29 -11.55
C ILE A 80 3.88 5.31 -10.57
N LEU A 81 3.01 5.87 -9.76
CA LEU A 81 3.35 6.87 -8.74
C LEU A 81 3.67 6.25 -7.38
N GLY A 82 3.24 5.02 -7.16
CA GLY A 82 3.44 4.31 -5.91
C GLY A 82 2.47 3.14 -5.74
N SER A 83 2.35 2.68 -4.52
CA SER A 83 1.47 1.56 -4.17
C SER A 83 0.83 1.77 -2.81
N VAL A 84 -0.36 1.25 -2.64
CA VAL A 84 -1.07 1.15 -1.37
C VAL A 84 -1.55 -0.27 -1.15
N GLU A 85 -1.51 -0.72 0.09
CA GLU A 85 -1.91 -2.06 0.51
C GLU A 85 -2.83 -2.00 1.71
N VAL A 86 -3.86 -2.83 1.71
CA VAL A 86 -4.63 -3.20 2.89
C VAL A 86 -4.52 -4.70 3.09
N GLU A 87 -3.92 -5.08 4.19
CA GLU A 87 -3.74 -6.46 4.61
C GLU A 87 -4.80 -6.80 5.65
N VAL A 88 -5.29 -8.06 5.61
CA VAL A 88 -6.17 -8.63 6.63
C VAL A 88 -5.38 -9.73 7.33
N PRO A 89 -4.69 -9.43 8.46
CA PRO A 89 -3.77 -10.37 9.11
C PRO A 89 -4.44 -11.63 9.63
N THR A 90 -5.72 -11.53 10.01
CA THR A 90 -6.53 -12.64 10.46
C THR A 90 -7.96 -12.49 9.96
N LEU A 91 -8.57 -13.60 9.53
CA LEU A 91 -9.98 -13.63 9.10
C LEU A 91 -10.95 -13.55 10.29
N GLU A 92 -10.47 -13.77 11.52
CA GLU A 92 -11.29 -13.79 12.72
C GLU A 92 -11.59 -12.39 13.27
N ALA A 93 -10.74 -11.41 12.99
CA ALA A 93 -10.90 -10.04 13.44
C ALA A 93 -11.12 -9.09 12.25
N PRO A 94 -12.12 -8.20 12.29
CA PRO A 94 -12.39 -7.25 11.22
C PRO A 94 -11.45 -6.03 11.28
N VAL A 95 -10.16 -6.31 11.36
CA VAL A 95 -9.08 -5.33 11.46
C VAL A 95 -8.16 -5.48 10.28
N GLY A 96 -7.95 -4.37 9.57
CA GLY A 96 -6.98 -4.29 8.49
C GLY A 96 -5.69 -3.61 8.93
N ARG A 97 -4.69 -3.73 8.08
CA ARG A 97 -3.40 -3.08 8.25
C ARG A 97 -2.99 -2.46 6.92
N MET A 98 -2.60 -1.19 6.94
CA MET A 98 -2.30 -0.43 5.73
C MET A 98 -0.81 -0.09 5.65
N GLY A 99 -0.28 -0.15 4.43
CA GLY A 99 0.99 0.42 4.07
C GLY A 99 0.90 1.14 2.73
N TYR A 100 1.79 2.07 2.48
CA TYR A 100 1.88 2.81 1.22
C TYR A 100 3.29 3.37 1.01
N TRP A 101 3.60 3.62 -0.23
CA TRP A 101 4.78 4.40 -0.62
C TRP A 101 4.49 5.17 -1.90
N VAL A 102 5.20 6.26 -2.11
CA VAL A 102 5.08 7.11 -3.29
C VAL A 102 6.45 7.35 -3.92
N ARG A 103 6.47 7.37 -5.24
CA ARG A 103 7.64 7.67 -6.05
C ARG A 103 8.19 9.07 -5.72
N HIS A 104 9.52 9.23 -5.79
CA HIS A 104 10.18 10.47 -5.39
C HIS A 104 9.61 11.72 -6.07
N ASN A 105 9.42 11.69 -7.38
CA ASN A 105 8.91 12.83 -8.14
C ASN A 105 7.41 13.13 -7.91
N ALA A 106 6.71 12.27 -7.18
CA ALA A 106 5.29 12.45 -6.83
C ALA A 106 5.07 12.82 -5.36
N THR A 107 6.13 13.01 -4.58
CA THR A 107 6.03 13.42 -3.17
C THR A 107 5.50 14.85 -3.03
N GLY A 108 4.76 15.12 -1.95
CA GLY A 108 4.21 16.44 -1.66
C GLY A 108 3.06 16.91 -2.55
N LYS A 109 2.48 16.02 -3.37
CA LYS A 109 1.40 16.32 -4.34
C LYS A 109 0.06 15.68 -3.97
N GLY A 110 -0.08 15.17 -2.77
CA GLY A 110 -1.29 14.53 -2.28
C GLY A 110 -1.58 13.13 -2.85
N VAL A 111 -0.62 12.50 -3.52
CA VAL A 111 -0.78 11.21 -4.19
C VAL A 111 -1.11 10.10 -3.20
N CYS A 112 -0.30 9.96 -2.14
CA CYS A 112 -0.52 8.93 -1.13
C CYS A 112 -1.88 9.06 -0.43
N SER A 113 -2.24 10.24 0.00
CA SER A 113 -3.51 10.47 0.69
C SER A 113 -4.71 10.16 -0.19
N GLN A 114 -4.68 10.52 -1.47
CA GLN A 114 -5.77 10.19 -2.41
C GLN A 114 -5.86 8.70 -2.68
N GLY A 115 -4.74 8.05 -2.97
CA GLY A 115 -4.73 6.61 -3.23
C GLY A 115 -5.13 5.80 -2.00
N ALA A 116 -4.60 6.14 -0.85
CA ALA A 116 -4.93 5.49 0.42
C ALA A 116 -6.39 5.69 0.82
N ALA A 117 -6.95 6.89 0.61
CA ALA A 117 -8.36 7.16 0.91
C ALA A 117 -9.30 6.30 0.04
N GLN A 118 -9.01 6.14 -1.24
CA GLN A 118 -9.78 5.27 -2.13
C GLN A 118 -9.71 3.81 -1.68
N ALA A 119 -8.52 3.32 -1.33
CA ALA A 119 -8.31 1.97 -0.84
C ALA A 119 -9.05 1.72 0.48
N LEU A 120 -8.99 2.67 1.42
CA LEU A 120 -9.69 2.58 2.70
C LEU A 120 -11.21 2.56 2.53
N ASP A 121 -11.76 3.43 1.69
CA ASP A 121 -13.20 3.48 1.45
C ASP A 121 -13.71 2.13 0.91
N TRP A 122 -12.99 1.57 -0.05
CA TRP A 122 -13.33 0.24 -0.57
C TRP A 122 -13.20 -0.85 0.51
N ALA A 123 -12.11 -0.84 1.28
CA ALA A 123 -11.86 -1.85 2.30
C ALA A 123 -12.93 -1.84 3.40
N PHE A 124 -13.32 -0.67 3.88
CA PHE A 124 -14.38 -0.56 4.87
C PHE A 124 -15.71 -1.08 4.36
N LYS A 125 -16.06 -0.79 3.11
CA LYS A 125 -17.35 -1.15 2.52
C LYS A 125 -17.40 -2.58 2.01
N SER A 126 -16.32 -3.04 1.40
CA SER A 126 -16.29 -4.35 0.73
C SER A 126 -15.81 -5.47 1.64
N LEU A 127 -14.93 -5.19 2.60
CA LEU A 127 -14.40 -6.17 3.54
C LEU A 127 -15.09 -6.11 4.91
N GLY A 128 -15.90 -5.10 5.16
CA GLY A 128 -16.57 -4.93 6.45
C GLY A 128 -15.61 -4.67 7.61
N LEU A 129 -14.44 -4.09 7.36
CA LEU A 129 -13.47 -3.79 8.40
C LEU A 129 -14.00 -2.75 9.38
N GLN A 130 -13.75 -2.97 10.66
CA GLN A 130 -14.11 -2.03 11.73
C GLN A 130 -13.06 -0.95 11.92
N ARG A 131 -11.80 -1.27 11.65
CA ARG A 131 -10.68 -0.34 11.70
C ARG A 131 -9.54 -0.81 10.83
N VAL A 132 -8.68 0.11 10.45
CA VAL A 132 -7.40 -0.16 9.79
C VAL A 132 -6.27 0.47 10.60
N GLU A 133 -5.24 -0.32 10.88
CA GLU A 133 -4.07 0.11 11.64
C GLU A 133 -2.92 0.46 10.71
N LEU A 134 -2.14 1.47 11.08
CA LEU A 134 -0.90 1.87 10.42
C LEU A 134 0.24 1.87 11.44
N PHE A 135 1.35 1.25 11.10
CA PHE A 135 2.55 1.21 11.93
C PHE A 135 3.64 2.01 11.24
N ILE A 136 4.04 3.10 11.86
CA ILE A 136 4.93 4.09 11.24
C ILE A 136 6.07 4.38 12.18
N GLN A 137 7.32 4.30 11.70
CA GLN A 137 8.47 4.70 12.49
C GLN A 137 8.34 6.18 12.88
N PRO A 138 8.62 6.57 14.14
CA PRO A 138 8.40 7.94 14.61
C PRO A 138 9.13 9.02 13.80
N ALA A 139 10.28 8.67 13.23
CA ALA A 139 11.06 9.61 12.41
C ALA A 139 10.51 9.75 10.97
N ASN A 140 9.60 8.87 10.54
CA ASN A 140 9.01 8.93 9.20
C ASN A 140 7.86 9.95 9.14
N GLN A 141 8.20 11.22 9.20
CA GLN A 141 7.25 12.33 9.28
C GLN A 141 6.35 12.42 8.05
N ALA A 142 6.87 12.11 6.87
CA ALA A 142 6.07 12.14 5.63
C ALA A 142 4.92 11.11 5.69
N SER A 143 5.20 9.90 6.15
CA SER A 143 4.18 8.86 6.32
C SER A 143 3.16 9.22 7.41
N ILE A 144 3.61 9.81 8.52
CA ILE A 144 2.72 10.28 9.60
C ILE A 144 1.77 11.36 9.08
N ARG A 145 2.27 12.31 8.29
CA ARG A 145 1.39 13.36 7.70
C ARG A 145 0.30 12.76 6.82
N VAL A 146 0.61 11.75 6.03
CA VAL A 146 -0.40 11.04 5.23
C VAL A 146 -1.43 10.37 6.14
N ALA A 147 -1.00 9.66 7.15
CA ALA A 147 -1.91 9.01 8.11
C ALA A 147 -2.87 10.00 8.77
N LEU A 148 -2.36 11.14 9.21
CA LEU A 148 -3.20 12.19 9.83
C LEU A 148 -4.20 12.79 8.84
N LYS A 149 -3.82 12.97 7.57
CA LYS A 149 -4.76 13.42 6.52
C LYS A 149 -5.86 12.40 6.26
N LEU A 150 -5.62 11.12 6.49
CA LEU A 150 -6.63 10.07 6.37
C LEU A 150 -7.59 10.00 7.57
N GLY A 151 -7.40 10.87 8.55
CA GLY A 151 -8.17 10.85 9.78
C GLY A 151 -7.68 9.82 10.80
N ALA A 152 -6.46 9.31 10.63
CA ALA A 152 -5.88 8.38 11.59
C ALA A 152 -5.57 9.07 12.92
N GLU A 153 -5.78 8.36 14.01
CA GLU A 153 -5.47 8.80 15.35
C GLU A 153 -4.34 7.94 15.93
N PHE A 154 -3.41 8.58 16.63
CA PHE A 154 -2.36 7.88 17.35
C PHE A 154 -2.98 7.05 18.50
N LEU A 155 -2.58 5.79 18.60
CA LEU A 155 -3.05 4.89 19.63
C LEU A 155 -1.97 4.59 20.68
N ASP A 156 -0.84 4.04 20.26
CA ASP A 156 0.26 3.64 21.13
C ASP A 156 1.56 3.41 20.36
N GLU A 157 2.59 3.00 21.06
CA GLU A 157 3.86 2.55 20.50
C GLU A 157 3.95 1.02 20.49
N GLN A 158 4.59 0.47 19.47
CA GLN A 158 4.80 -0.97 19.28
C GLN A 158 6.27 -1.25 18.94
N ASN A 159 6.81 -2.37 19.42
CA ASN A 159 8.23 -2.71 19.24
C ASN A 159 8.50 -3.82 18.21
N ASN A 160 7.50 -4.61 17.84
CA ASN A 160 7.69 -5.83 17.05
C ASN A 160 6.95 -5.82 15.71
N GLU A 161 6.38 -4.69 15.31
CA GLU A 161 5.51 -4.61 14.14
C GLU A 161 6.28 -4.22 12.86
N ILE A 162 7.39 -3.51 12.99
CA ILE A 162 8.28 -3.16 11.90
C ILE A 162 9.61 -3.89 12.07
N VAL A 163 9.99 -4.62 11.04
CA VAL A 163 11.30 -5.25 10.93
C VAL A 163 12.07 -4.63 9.77
N TYR A 164 13.26 -4.11 10.04
CA TYR A 164 14.12 -3.52 9.05
C TYR A 164 15.50 -4.18 9.09
N ARG A 165 15.89 -4.85 8.00
CA ARG A 165 17.13 -5.64 7.90
C ARG A 165 17.29 -6.64 9.06
N GLY A 166 16.21 -7.32 9.40
CA GLY A 166 16.20 -8.34 10.45
C GLY A 166 16.09 -7.79 11.87
N GLU A 167 16.03 -6.48 12.08
CA GLU A 167 15.91 -5.85 13.39
C GLU A 167 14.53 -5.24 13.58
N SER A 168 13.93 -5.52 14.75
CA SER A 168 12.68 -4.88 15.13
C SER A 168 12.90 -3.40 15.42
N ARG A 169 11.97 -2.57 14.93
CA ARG A 169 12.01 -1.12 15.14
C ARG A 169 10.78 -0.64 15.86
N LEU A 170 10.98 0.41 16.65
CA LEU A 170 9.87 1.14 17.25
C LEU A 170 8.96 1.70 16.17
N SER A 171 7.65 1.56 16.37
CA SER A 171 6.63 2.18 15.54
C SER A 171 5.55 2.84 16.39
N ASN A 172 5.00 3.92 15.87
CA ASN A 172 3.74 4.47 16.33
C ASN A 172 2.61 3.72 15.62
N ARG A 173 1.63 3.25 16.38
CA ARG A 173 0.40 2.69 15.84
C ARG A 173 -0.66 3.78 15.73
N TYR A 174 -1.16 3.97 14.50
CA TYR A 174 -2.30 4.83 14.19
C TYR A 174 -3.50 3.98 13.79
N VAL A 175 -4.69 4.50 14.00
CA VAL A 175 -5.94 3.81 13.70
C VAL A 175 -6.85 4.71 12.87
N VAL A 176 -7.36 4.19 11.76
CA VAL A 176 -8.43 4.80 10.98
C VAL A 176 -9.70 3.99 11.15
N LYS A 177 -10.80 4.65 11.45
CA LYS A 177 -12.14 4.07 11.46
C LYS A 177 -12.97 4.60 10.29
N PRO A 178 -14.02 3.89 9.84
CA PRO A 178 -14.82 4.33 8.71
C PRO A 178 -15.37 5.75 8.87
N GLU A 179 -15.85 6.08 10.05
CA GLU A 179 -16.42 7.40 10.37
C GLU A 179 -15.38 8.53 10.42
N GLY A 180 -14.10 8.18 10.55
CA GLY A 180 -13.01 9.16 10.61
C GLY A 180 -12.42 9.53 9.25
N LEU A 181 -12.82 8.85 8.17
CA LEU A 181 -12.27 9.08 6.83
C LEU A 181 -12.85 10.36 6.19
N PRO A 182 -12.10 11.48 6.12
CA PRO A 182 -12.66 12.78 5.77
C PRO A 182 -12.87 13.00 4.27
N TRP A 183 -12.40 12.09 3.42
CA TRP A 183 -12.33 12.29 1.97
C TRP A 183 -13.43 11.59 1.18
N VAL A 184 -14.35 10.90 1.86
CA VAL A 184 -15.35 10.02 1.22
C VAL A 184 -16.18 10.74 0.15
N ASP A 185 -16.59 11.98 0.42
CA ASP A 185 -17.43 12.77 -0.49
C ASP A 185 -16.65 13.39 -1.66
N LEU A 186 -15.33 13.43 -1.56
CA LEU A 186 -14.43 13.99 -2.57
C LEU A 186 -13.81 12.93 -3.48
N LEU A 187 -14.01 11.64 -3.17
CA LEU A 187 -13.48 10.56 -3.96
C LEU A 187 -14.24 10.44 -5.29
N PRO A 188 -13.54 10.16 -6.41
CA PRO A 188 -14.20 9.89 -7.68
C PRO A 188 -15.18 8.72 -7.52
N ALA A 189 -16.25 8.73 -8.35
CA ALA A 189 -17.28 7.69 -8.32
C ALA A 189 -16.64 6.30 -8.24
N ARG A 190 -17.06 5.55 -7.22
CA ARG A 190 -16.42 4.32 -6.78
C ARG A 190 -16.26 3.30 -7.89
N ARG A 191 -15.02 2.96 -8.21
CA ARG A 191 -14.74 1.71 -8.89
C ARG A 191 -14.92 0.57 -7.90
N ARG A 192 -15.78 -0.37 -8.24
CA ARG A 192 -15.94 -1.60 -7.48
C ARG A 192 -14.92 -2.60 -7.99
N TRP A 193 -13.82 -2.78 -7.27
CA TRP A 193 -12.96 -3.91 -7.53
C TRP A 193 -13.61 -5.15 -6.92
N PRO A 194 -13.74 -6.24 -7.70
CA PRO A 194 -14.29 -7.47 -7.17
C PRO A 194 -13.40 -8.02 -6.05
N LEU A 195 -14.01 -8.69 -5.07
CA LEU A 195 -13.29 -9.39 -4.00
C LEU A 195 -12.37 -10.48 -4.56
N THR A 196 -12.78 -11.10 -5.66
CA THR A 196 -12.01 -12.05 -6.44
C THR A 196 -12.00 -11.55 -7.88
N PRO A 197 -11.07 -10.66 -8.26
CA PRO A 197 -10.95 -10.24 -9.65
C PRO A 197 -10.65 -11.47 -10.50
N GLU A 198 -11.34 -11.57 -11.65
CA GLU A 198 -10.96 -12.50 -12.69
C GLU A 198 -9.61 -12.05 -13.25
N TYR A 199 -8.55 -12.41 -12.56
CA TYR A 199 -7.24 -12.38 -13.17
C TYR A 199 -7.24 -13.49 -14.22
N ALA A 200 -7.00 -13.09 -15.47
CA ALA A 200 -7.09 -13.97 -16.62
C ALA A 200 -6.55 -15.37 -16.30
N GLU A 201 -7.35 -16.37 -16.56
CA GLU A 201 -6.97 -17.78 -16.50
C GLU A 201 -5.69 -17.97 -17.29
N GLY A 202 -4.60 -18.34 -16.65
CA GLY A 202 -3.37 -18.58 -17.37
C GLY A 202 -2.10 -18.80 -16.56
N THR A 203 -2.11 -18.62 -15.25
CA THR A 203 -0.96 -18.98 -14.43
C THR A 203 -1.36 -20.05 -13.42
N GLY A 204 -1.28 -21.31 -13.85
CA GLY A 204 -1.65 -22.48 -13.07
C GLY A 204 -0.72 -22.81 -11.89
N ASP A 205 0.21 -21.96 -11.56
CA ASP A 205 1.10 -22.17 -10.43
C ASP A 205 0.55 -21.44 -9.20
N ARG A 206 -0.16 -22.22 -8.38
CA ARG A 206 -0.50 -21.78 -7.02
C ARG A 206 0.79 -21.66 -6.23
N LEU A 207 1.26 -20.44 -6.04
CA LEU A 207 2.36 -20.20 -5.10
C LEU A 207 1.93 -20.68 -3.71
N PRO A 208 2.78 -21.47 -3.02
CA PRO A 208 2.47 -21.94 -1.68
C PRO A 208 2.42 -20.74 -0.73
N VAL A 209 1.24 -20.42 -0.23
CA VAL A 209 1.08 -19.36 0.76
C VAL A 209 1.43 -19.94 2.12
N HIS A 210 2.54 -19.54 2.67
CA HIS A 210 2.87 -19.82 4.06
C HIS A 210 1.98 -18.98 4.97
N PRO A 211 1.35 -19.58 6.01
CA PRO A 211 0.36 -18.89 6.84
C PRO A 211 0.94 -17.90 7.85
N LYS A 212 2.22 -17.57 7.77
CA LYS A 212 2.89 -16.70 8.73
C LYS A 212 3.40 -15.44 8.07
N ASN A 213 2.82 -14.32 8.46
CA ASN A 213 3.31 -12.95 8.30
C ASN A 213 3.63 -12.52 6.85
N ILE A 214 2.72 -11.77 6.22
CA ILE A 214 2.92 -11.15 4.91
C ILE A 214 4.15 -10.23 4.91
N TYR A 215 4.56 -9.71 6.06
CA TYR A 215 5.82 -8.97 6.24
C TYR A 215 7.08 -9.84 6.12
N GLU A 216 7.01 -11.14 6.44
CA GLU A 216 8.14 -12.06 6.22
C GLU A 216 8.36 -12.37 4.74
N PHE A 217 7.35 -12.28 3.89
CA PHE A 217 7.50 -12.50 2.45
C PHE A 217 8.29 -11.39 1.75
N SER A 218 8.16 -10.15 2.17
CA SER A 218 8.98 -9.04 1.67
C SER A 218 10.47 -9.20 2.02
N ILE A 219 10.77 -9.98 3.06
CA ILE A 219 12.12 -10.22 3.59
C ILE A 219 12.72 -11.51 3.02
N SER A 220 11.91 -12.55 2.75
CA SER A 220 12.43 -13.88 2.37
C SER A 220 12.81 -14.00 0.89
N SER A 221 12.37 -13.11 0.01
CA SER A 221 12.78 -13.11 -1.40
C SER A 221 14.24 -12.67 -1.63
N LYS A 222 14.97 -12.32 -0.56
CA LYS A 222 16.39 -11.92 -0.61
C LYS A 222 17.36 -12.93 -0.02
N LYS A 223 16.95 -14.17 0.25
CA LYS A 223 17.86 -15.24 0.71
C LYS A 223 17.94 -16.38 -0.32
N SER A 224 18.48 -16.10 -1.49
CA SER A 224 19.11 -17.10 -2.36
C SER A 224 19.99 -16.40 -3.39
#